data_97aec48db0101f0ffcbb9fa2845b1f62
#
_entry.id   97aec48db0101f0ffcbb9fa2845b1f62
#
_cell.length_a   1.000
_cell.length_b   1.000
_cell.length_c   1.000
_cell.angle_alpha   90.00
_cell.angle_beta   90.00
_cell.angle_gamma   90.00
#
_symmetry.space_group_name_H-M   'P 1'
#
loop_
_entity.id
_entity.type
_entity.pdbx_description
1 polymer ?
#
loop_
_entity_poly.entity_id
_entity_poly.type
_entity_poly.pdbx_seq_one_letter_code
_entity_poly.pdbx_strand_id
1 'polypeptide(L)'
;VYFGEYLLMVTPMFWAWVGQTMFFNRFGEKIKLPELYMLPQMFFLILMTASFDLTFSNTYYTFLIGYLGIRIITVIQYFVISRQLRGNPRRVAILLGSVFLLGVITTATSVFFDGSVRYLVMYLGIAIDIVLPLFLSKTLQKVPVDFPHLAERFGLFVIIT
;
A
#
# COMPACT_ATOMS: atom_id res chain seq x y z
N VAL A 1 -1.85 6.58 -25.84
CA VAL A 1 -0.65 6.05 -25.20
C VAL A 1 -0.46 6.71 -23.84
N TYR A 2 -0.41 8.03 -23.76
CA TYR A 2 -0.18 8.79 -22.52
C TYR A 2 -1.22 8.56 -21.41
N PHE A 3 -2.49 8.38 -21.76
CA PHE A 3 -3.55 8.12 -20.77
C PHE A 3 -3.38 6.77 -20.07
N GLY A 4 -2.95 5.75 -20.81
CA GLY A 4 -2.67 4.42 -20.23
C GLY A 4 -1.48 4.46 -19.27
N GLU A 5 -0.39 5.14 -19.63
CA GLU A 5 0.78 5.30 -18.76
C GLU A 5 0.44 6.08 -17.48
N TYR A 6 -0.38 7.13 -17.60
CA TYR A 6 -0.88 7.87 -16.45
C TYR A 6 -1.68 6.98 -15.50
N LEU A 7 -2.62 6.17 -16.01
CA LEU A 7 -3.38 5.23 -15.20
C LEU A 7 -2.48 4.20 -14.49
N LEU A 8 -1.45 3.73 -15.17
CA LEU A 8 -0.48 2.81 -14.60
C LEU A 8 0.27 3.44 -13.42
N MET A 9 0.63 4.72 -13.48
CA MET A 9 1.31 5.42 -12.38
C MET A 9 0.36 5.73 -11.21
N VAL A 10 -0.87 6.13 -11.50
CA VAL A 10 -1.86 6.51 -10.48
C VAL A 10 -2.37 5.30 -9.69
N THR A 11 -2.50 4.13 -10.33
CA THR A 11 -3.01 2.92 -9.67
C THR A 11 -2.21 2.49 -8.45
N PRO A 12 -0.86 2.36 -8.49
CA PRO A 12 -0.07 2.03 -7.30
C PRO A 12 -0.17 3.08 -6.19
N MET A 13 -0.22 4.35 -6.57
CA MET A 13 -0.34 5.47 -5.64
C MET A 13 -1.67 5.44 -4.89
N PHE A 14 -2.77 5.29 -5.63
CA PHE A 14 -4.10 5.14 -5.06
C PHE A 14 -4.17 3.92 -4.14
N TRP A 15 -3.59 2.80 -4.56
CA TRP A 15 -3.59 1.58 -3.76
C TRP A 15 -2.72 1.69 -2.50
N ALA A 16 -1.60 2.42 -2.54
CA ALA A 16 -0.81 2.72 -1.36
C ALA A 16 -1.62 3.52 -0.34
N TRP A 17 -2.38 4.52 -0.80
CA TRP A 17 -3.27 5.30 0.04
C TRP A 17 -4.43 4.46 0.63
N VAL A 18 -5.07 3.61 -0.16
CA VAL A 18 -6.11 2.69 0.31
C VAL A 18 -5.57 1.75 1.39
N GLY A 19 -4.40 1.17 1.17
CA GLY A 19 -3.75 0.28 2.13
C GLY A 19 -3.49 0.97 3.47
N GLN A 20 -3.04 2.20 3.45
CA GLN A 20 -2.80 3.00 4.65
C GLN A 20 -4.11 3.35 5.37
N THR A 21 -5.13 3.76 4.62
CA THR A 21 -6.45 4.06 5.19
C THR A 21 -7.06 2.82 5.86
N MET A 22 -6.96 1.65 5.24
CA MET A 22 -7.43 0.38 5.82
C MET A 22 -6.64 -0.01 7.08
N PHE A 23 -5.33 0.24 7.12
CA PHE A 23 -4.53 0.03 8.31
C PHE A 23 -5.02 0.90 9.47
N PHE A 24 -5.15 2.21 9.26
CA PHE A 24 -5.61 3.13 10.30
C PHE A 24 -7.04 2.88 10.73
N ASN A 25 -7.91 2.48 9.83
CA ASN A 25 -9.28 2.13 10.18
C ASN A 25 -9.37 0.92 11.13
N ARG A 26 -8.48 -0.07 10.95
CA ARG A 26 -8.50 -1.29 11.77
C ARG A 26 -7.68 -1.19 13.05
N PHE A 27 -6.58 -0.46 13.01
CA PHE A 27 -5.56 -0.50 14.07
C PHE A 27 -5.10 0.89 14.53
N GLY A 28 -5.63 1.97 13.97
CA GLY A 28 -5.16 3.34 14.21
C GLY A 28 -5.19 3.75 15.67
N GLU A 29 -6.23 3.36 16.41
CA GLU A 29 -6.37 3.66 17.84
C GLU A 29 -5.36 2.91 18.73
N LYS A 30 -4.78 1.82 18.21
CA LYS A 30 -3.88 0.94 18.97
C LYS A 30 -2.41 1.19 18.68
N ILE A 31 -2.10 1.96 17.63
CA ILE A 31 -0.72 2.28 17.29
C ILE A 31 -0.23 3.49 18.10
N LYS A 32 0.94 3.35 18.72
CA LYS A 32 1.60 4.46 19.41
C LYS A 32 2.38 5.30 18.40
N LEU A 33 2.27 6.62 18.53
CA LEU A 33 2.97 7.60 17.68
C LEU A 33 2.75 7.35 16.17
N PRO A 34 1.50 7.41 15.69
CA PRO A 34 1.20 7.21 14.27
C PRO A 34 1.96 8.18 13.35
N GLU A 35 2.28 9.38 13.84
CA GLU A 35 3.02 10.42 13.10
C GLU A 35 4.40 9.95 12.66
N LEU A 36 5.07 9.13 13.48
CA LEU A 36 6.40 8.59 13.19
C LEU A 36 6.41 7.75 11.90
N TYR A 37 5.30 7.13 11.57
CA TYR A 37 5.16 6.33 10.34
C TYR A 37 4.59 7.17 9.19
N MET A 38 3.71 8.12 9.48
CA MET A 38 3.07 8.96 8.45
C MET A 38 4.07 9.90 7.78
N LEU A 39 4.97 10.52 8.54
CA LEU A 39 5.96 11.46 8.00
C LEU A 39 6.86 10.83 6.91
N PRO A 40 7.51 9.67 7.15
CA PRO A 40 8.29 9.02 6.09
C PRO A 40 7.43 8.57 4.91
N GLN A 41 6.19 8.14 5.13
CA GLN A 41 5.29 7.76 4.04
C GLN A 41 4.92 8.97 3.16
N MET A 42 4.69 10.15 3.77
CA MET A 42 4.47 11.39 3.02
C MET A 42 5.70 11.75 2.18
N PHE A 43 6.91 11.59 2.72
CA PHE A 43 8.14 11.82 1.96
C PHE A 43 8.23 10.91 0.73
N PHE A 44 8.00 9.60 0.91
CA PHE A 44 8.00 8.66 -0.22
C PHE A 44 6.87 8.91 -1.22
N LEU A 45 5.71 9.40 -0.74
CA LEU A 45 4.62 9.80 -1.62
C LEU A 45 5.02 11.01 -2.49
N ILE A 46 5.68 12.01 -1.91
CA ILE A 46 6.21 13.16 -2.66
C ILE A 46 7.22 12.69 -3.69
N LEU A 47 8.13 11.78 -3.32
CA LEU A 47 9.12 11.21 -4.24
C LEU A 47 8.42 10.51 -5.42
N MET A 48 7.36 9.77 -5.13
CA MET A 48 6.57 9.04 -6.12
C MET A 48 5.82 10.00 -7.06
N THR A 49 5.22 11.08 -6.54
CA THR A 49 4.55 12.10 -7.34
C THR A 49 5.53 12.93 -8.17
N ALA A 50 6.71 13.25 -7.64
CA ALA A 50 7.77 13.95 -8.38
C ALA A 50 8.33 13.11 -9.54
N SER A 51 8.08 11.80 -9.55
CA SER A 51 8.48 10.89 -10.63
C SER A 51 7.49 10.83 -11.80
N PHE A 52 6.42 11.61 -11.76
CA PHE A 52 5.48 11.70 -12.89
C PHE A 52 6.10 12.52 -14.02
N ASP A 53 6.55 11.83 -15.06
CA ASP A 53 7.09 12.42 -16.27
C ASP A 53 6.45 11.77 -17.49
N LEU A 54 6.55 12.44 -18.63
CA LEU A 54 6.03 11.98 -19.93
C LEU A 54 6.67 10.66 -20.41
N THR A 55 7.87 10.35 -19.91
CA THR A 55 8.59 9.11 -20.19
C THR A 55 8.84 8.32 -18.91
N PHE A 56 7.95 7.39 -18.62
CA PHE A 56 8.03 6.57 -17.40
C PHE A 56 9.34 5.78 -17.26
N SER A 57 9.97 5.41 -18.37
CA SER A 57 11.24 4.68 -18.34
C SER A 57 12.36 5.42 -17.61
N ASN A 58 12.40 6.75 -17.70
CA ASN A 58 13.45 7.56 -17.08
C ASN A 58 13.27 7.72 -15.58
N THR A 59 12.02 7.72 -15.11
CA THR A 59 11.66 7.96 -13.71
C THR A 59 11.26 6.69 -12.95
N TYR A 60 11.32 5.55 -13.63
CA TYR A 60 10.91 4.26 -13.08
C TYR A 60 11.54 3.95 -11.71
N TYR A 61 12.84 4.11 -11.57
CA TYR A 61 13.54 3.79 -10.32
C TYR A 61 13.12 4.70 -9.18
N THR A 62 12.93 5.99 -9.45
CA THR A 62 12.49 6.95 -8.42
C THR A 62 11.07 6.63 -7.97
N PHE A 63 10.19 6.31 -8.93
CA PHE A 63 8.83 5.85 -8.64
C PHE A 63 8.82 4.57 -7.82
N LEU A 64 9.63 3.58 -8.22
CA LEU A 64 9.74 2.30 -7.54
C LEU A 64 10.24 2.46 -6.09
N ILE A 65 11.27 3.30 -5.88
CA ILE A 65 11.78 3.60 -4.53
C ILE A 65 10.67 4.24 -3.67
N GLY A 66 9.94 5.19 -4.22
CA GLY A 66 8.80 5.81 -3.54
C GLY A 66 7.73 4.79 -3.13
N TYR A 67 7.32 3.94 -4.06
CA TYR A 67 6.33 2.89 -3.81
C TYR A 67 6.82 1.87 -2.77
N LEU A 68 8.03 1.34 -2.94
CA LEU A 68 8.62 0.37 -2.01
C LEU A 68 8.79 0.98 -0.61
N GLY A 69 9.20 2.26 -0.52
CA GLY A 69 9.32 2.96 0.76
C GLY A 69 8.01 3.00 1.53
N ILE A 70 6.91 3.40 0.88
CA ILE A 70 5.57 3.40 1.49
C ILE A 70 5.19 1.99 1.95
N ARG A 71 5.42 0.99 1.10
CA ARG A 71 5.04 -0.40 1.38
C ARG A 71 5.84 -1.01 2.53
N ILE A 72 7.13 -0.79 2.57
CA ILE A 72 8.00 -1.26 3.67
C ILE A 72 7.53 -0.68 5.00
N ILE A 73 7.22 0.61 5.05
CA ILE A 73 6.71 1.25 6.26
C ILE A 73 5.36 0.62 6.66
N THR A 74 4.47 0.36 5.71
CA THR A 74 3.19 -0.32 5.96
C THR A 74 3.42 -1.73 6.54
N VAL A 75 4.35 -2.50 5.99
CA VAL A 75 4.72 -3.82 6.52
C VAL A 75 5.22 -3.71 7.96
N ILE A 76 6.12 -2.75 8.23
CA ILE A 76 6.62 -2.49 9.58
C ILE A 76 5.48 -2.16 10.54
N GLN A 77 4.54 -1.30 10.15
CA GLN A 77 3.36 -0.97 10.95
C GLN A 77 2.55 -2.22 11.33
N TYR A 78 2.29 -3.12 10.38
CA TYR A 78 1.56 -4.36 10.65
C TYR A 78 2.32 -5.28 11.62
N PHE A 79 3.63 -5.41 11.49
CA PHE A 79 4.42 -6.23 12.41
C PHE A 79 4.56 -5.59 13.79
N VAL A 80 4.72 -4.27 13.88
CA VAL A 80 4.78 -3.56 15.18
C VAL A 80 3.47 -3.71 15.91
N ILE A 81 2.33 -3.47 15.27
CA ILE A 81 1.02 -3.61 15.91
C ILE A 81 0.72 -5.07 16.29
N SER A 82 1.18 -6.04 15.51
CA SER A 82 0.99 -7.45 15.83
C SER A 82 1.63 -7.87 17.15
N ARG A 83 2.70 -7.20 17.57
CA ARG A 83 3.36 -7.44 18.88
C ARG A 83 2.54 -6.92 20.05
N GLN A 84 1.71 -5.91 19.83
CA GLN A 84 0.86 -5.30 20.84
C GLN A 84 -0.51 -5.99 20.96
N LEU A 85 -0.93 -6.71 19.93
CA LEU A 85 -2.21 -7.39 19.85
C LEU A 85 -2.12 -8.84 20.34
N ARG A 86 -3.28 -9.36 20.82
CA ARG A 86 -3.44 -10.77 21.19
C ARG A 86 -4.64 -11.39 20.49
N GLY A 87 -4.63 -12.70 20.28
CA GLY A 87 -5.74 -13.44 19.68
C GLY A 87 -5.92 -13.20 18.17
N ASN A 88 -7.17 -13.10 17.73
CA ASN A 88 -7.53 -12.96 16.32
C ASN A 88 -6.97 -11.69 15.65
N PRO A 89 -7.00 -10.49 16.27
CA PRO A 89 -6.43 -9.30 15.66
C PRO A 89 -4.94 -9.43 15.36
N ARG A 90 -4.18 -10.10 16.24
CA ARG A 90 -2.76 -10.38 16.00
C ARG A 90 -2.54 -11.25 14.76
N ARG A 91 -3.35 -12.32 14.61
CA ARG A 91 -3.26 -13.20 13.45
C ARG A 91 -3.56 -12.46 12.14
N VAL A 92 -4.57 -11.61 12.15
CA VAL A 92 -4.93 -10.77 10.99
C VAL A 92 -3.80 -9.79 10.65
N ALA A 93 -3.20 -9.14 11.64
CA ALA A 93 -2.10 -8.22 11.43
C ALA A 93 -0.86 -8.92 10.85
N ILE A 94 -0.48 -10.09 11.38
CA ILE A 94 0.64 -10.89 10.85
C ILE A 94 0.34 -11.35 9.42
N LEU A 95 -0.86 -11.83 9.15
CA LEU A 95 -1.26 -12.31 7.84
C LEU A 95 -1.17 -11.20 6.79
N LEU A 96 -1.75 -10.03 7.07
CA LEU A 96 -1.70 -8.88 6.17
C LEU A 96 -0.26 -8.38 5.99
N GLY A 97 0.51 -8.29 7.07
CA GLY A 97 1.93 -7.92 7.01
C GLY A 97 2.74 -8.87 6.13
N SER A 98 2.47 -10.19 6.21
CA SER A 98 3.14 -11.20 5.38
C SER A 98 2.74 -11.09 3.90
N VAL A 99 1.48 -10.83 3.61
CA VAL A 99 0.98 -10.63 2.24
C VAL A 99 1.64 -9.40 1.61
N PHE A 100 1.65 -8.27 2.32
CA PHE A 100 2.29 -7.05 1.83
C PHE A 100 3.81 -7.21 1.70
N LEU A 101 4.46 -7.98 2.59
CA LEU A 101 5.88 -8.30 2.46
C LEU A 101 6.14 -9.11 1.17
N LEU A 102 5.28 -10.07 0.84
CA LEU A 102 5.35 -10.83 -0.41
C LEU A 102 5.23 -9.90 -1.63
N GLY A 103 4.28 -8.98 -1.62
CA GLY A 103 4.12 -7.96 -2.66
C GLY A 103 5.37 -7.08 -2.80
N VAL A 104 5.95 -6.62 -1.68
CA VAL A 104 7.20 -5.84 -1.66
C VAL A 104 8.35 -6.61 -2.29
N ILE A 105 8.55 -7.89 -1.90
CA ILE A 105 9.60 -8.73 -2.46
C ILE A 105 9.41 -8.90 -3.96
N THR A 106 8.19 -9.23 -4.41
CA THR A 106 7.87 -9.40 -5.83
C THR A 106 8.10 -8.10 -6.61
N THR A 107 7.64 -6.97 -6.09
CA THR A 107 7.86 -5.67 -6.73
C THR A 107 9.34 -5.30 -6.77
N ALA A 108 10.11 -5.57 -5.71
CA ALA A 108 11.55 -5.31 -5.68
C ALA A 108 12.32 -6.15 -6.69
N THR A 109 11.90 -7.39 -6.96
CA THR A 109 12.57 -8.23 -8.00
C THR A 109 12.43 -7.65 -9.40
N SER A 110 11.49 -6.72 -9.65
CA SER A 110 11.36 -6.04 -10.95
C SER A 110 12.61 -5.27 -11.37
N VAL A 111 13.47 -4.90 -10.42
CA VAL A 111 14.76 -4.24 -10.68
C VAL A 111 15.72 -5.11 -11.50
N PHE A 112 15.62 -6.43 -11.36
CA PHE A 112 16.50 -7.38 -12.05
C PHE A 112 16.07 -7.69 -13.49
N PHE A 113 14.95 -7.14 -13.93
CA PHE A 113 14.42 -7.35 -15.28
C PHE A 113 14.52 -6.07 -16.11
N ASP A 114 14.64 -6.23 -17.43
CA ASP A 114 14.69 -5.13 -18.39
C ASP A 114 13.47 -5.12 -19.32
N GLY A 115 13.23 -3.98 -19.96
CA GLY A 115 12.15 -3.81 -20.93
C GLY A 115 10.75 -3.98 -20.34
N SER A 116 9.85 -4.56 -21.10
CA SER A 116 8.42 -4.72 -20.70
C SER A 116 8.23 -5.68 -19.53
N VAL A 117 9.13 -6.65 -19.34
CA VAL A 117 9.05 -7.63 -18.26
C VAL A 117 9.18 -6.95 -16.89
N ARG A 118 9.98 -5.91 -16.78
CA ARG A 118 10.14 -5.09 -15.56
C ARG A 118 8.80 -4.57 -15.06
N TYR A 119 8.02 -3.97 -15.94
CA TYR A 119 6.69 -3.43 -15.58
C TYR A 119 5.71 -4.55 -15.21
N LEU A 120 5.74 -5.65 -15.96
CA LEU A 120 4.88 -6.78 -15.69
C LEU A 120 5.14 -7.35 -14.28
N VAL A 121 6.40 -7.54 -13.89
CA VAL A 121 6.76 -8.02 -12.55
C VAL A 121 6.36 -7.03 -11.46
N MET A 122 6.57 -5.72 -11.69
CA MET A 122 6.14 -4.67 -10.76
C MET A 122 4.63 -4.72 -10.52
N TYR A 123 3.83 -4.76 -11.59
CA TYR A 123 2.37 -4.81 -11.47
C TYR A 123 1.86 -6.13 -10.92
N LEU A 124 2.58 -7.23 -11.12
CA LEU A 124 2.27 -8.50 -10.49
C LEU A 124 2.41 -8.41 -8.96
N GLY A 125 3.46 -7.74 -8.47
CA GLY A 125 3.60 -7.46 -7.03
C GLY A 125 2.46 -6.60 -6.48
N ILE A 126 2.04 -5.57 -7.21
CA ILE A 126 0.89 -4.73 -6.83
C ILE A 126 -0.42 -5.56 -6.86
N ALA A 127 -0.60 -6.42 -7.86
CA ALA A 127 -1.76 -7.29 -7.95
C ALA A 127 -1.83 -8.27 -6.76
N ILE A 128 -0.71 -8.80 -6.30
CA ILE A 128 -0.62 -9.61 -5.07
C ILE A 128 -1.16 -8.83 -3.87
N ASP A 129 -0.74 -7.58 -3.71
CA ASP A 129 -1.18 -6.69 -2.63
C ASP A 129 -2.68 -6.41 -2.66
N ILE A 130 -3.31 -6.44 -3.84
CA ILE A 130 -4.74 -6.20 -4.03
C ILE A 130 -5.53 -7.48 -3.83
N VAL A 131 -5.14 -8.52 -4.53
CA VAL A 131 -5.94 -9.74 -4.71
C VAL A 131 -5.89 -10.63 -3.48
N LEU A 132 -4.71 -10.81 -2.85
CA LEU A 132 -4.60 -11.69 -1.70
C LEU A 132 -5.45 -11.26 -0.49
N PRO A 133 -5.51 -9.98 -0.09
CA PRO A 133 -6.41 -9.55 0.97
C PRO A 133 -7.89 -9.81 0.65
N LEU A 134 -8.31 -9.72 -0.62
CA LEU A 134 -9.69 -10.03 -1.02
C LEU A 134 -10.02 -11.52 -0.81
N PHE A 135 -9.11 -12.41 -1.18
CA PHE A 135 -9.29 -13.85 -0.91
C PHE A 135 -9.30 -14.20 0.58
N LEU A 136 -8.60 -13.42 1.38
CA LEU A 136 -8.56 -13.57 2.83
C LEU A 136 -9.73 -12.88 3.56
N SER A 137 -10.72 -12.39 2.83
CA SER A 137 -11.85 -11.62 3.36
C SER A 137 -12.55 -12.29 4.55
N LYS A 138 -12.77 -13.61 4.50
CA LYS A 138 -13.36 -14.39 5.60
C LYS A 138 -12.53 -14.31 6.90
N THR A 139 -11.22 -14.29 6.81
CA THR A 139 -10.33 -14.14 7.95
C THR A 139 -10.28 -12.69 8.44
N LEU A 140 -10.39 -11.74 7.52
CA LEU A 140 -10.40 -10.30 7.82
C LEU A 140 -11.70 -9.86 8.52
N GLN A 141 -12.82 -10.53 8.29
CA GLN A 141 -14.10 -10.26 8.99
C GLN A 141 -14.01 -10.46 10.51
N LYS A 142 -13.01 -11.20 11.01
CA LYS A 142 -12.76 -11.35 12.45
C LYS A 142 -12.28 -10.06 13.13
N VAL A 143 -11.85 -9.07 12.35
CA VAL A 143 -11.52 -7.71 12.80
C VAL A 143 -12.31 -6.76 11.90
N PRO A 144 -13.54 -6.41 12.26
CA PRO A 144 -14.41 -5.62 11.42
C PRO A 144 -13.80 -4.23 11.14
N VAL A 145 -14.06 -3.76 9.94
CA VAL A 145 -13.77 -2.37 9.55
C VAL A 145 -14.88 -1.50 10.14
N ASP A 146 -14.52 -0.39 10.74
CA ASP A 146 -15.49 0.59 11.20
C ASP A 146 -16.04 1.35 9.99
N PHE A 147 -17.19 0.90 9.49
CA PHE A 147 -17.84 1.48 8.32
C PHE A 147 -18.27 2.95 8.49
N PRO A 148 -18.83 3.40 9.65
CA PRO A 148 -19.12 4.81 9.87
C PRO A 148 -17.88 5.68 9.70
N HIS A 149 -16.78 5.33 10.29
CA HIS A 149 -15.52 6.08 10.21
C HIS A 149 -14.92 6.07 8.78
N LEU A 150 -15.09 4.96 8.07
CA LEU A 150 -14.69 4.85 6.67
C LEU A 150 -15.56 5.75 5.78
N ALA A 151 -16.89 5.75 6.00
CA ALA A 151 -17.83 6.58 5.24
C ALA A 151 -17.58 8.06 5.46
N GLU A 152 -17.22 8.51 6.66
CA GLU A 152 -16.86 9.90 6.93
C GLU A 152 -15.63 10.33 6.13
N ARG A 153 -14.58 9.48 6.06
CA ARG A 153 -13.36 9.79 5.32
C ARG A 153 -13.52 9.73 3.80
N PHE A 154 -14.24 8.74 3.29
CA PHE A 154 -14.47 8.59 1.85
C PHE A 154 -15.66 9.42 1.36
N GLY A 155 -16.68 9.65 2.22
CA GLY A 155 -17.82 10.48 1.88
C GLY A 155 -17.43 11.92 1.59
N LEU A 156 -16.52 12.49 2.37
CA LEU A 156 -15.96 13.82 2.09
C LEU A 156 -15.25 13.88 0.74
N PHE A 157 -14.54 12.82 0.35
CA PHE A 157 -13.86 12.76 -0.95
C PHE A 157 -14.87 12.70 -2.11
N VAL A 158 -15.96 11.94 -1.95
CA VAL A 158 -17.02 11.82 -2.98
C VAL A 158 -17.86 13.13 -3.09
N ILE A 159 -17.97 13.92 -2.01
CA ILE A 159 -18.73 15.19 -2.02
C ILE A 159 -17.89 16.32 -2.65
N ILE A 160 -16.55 16.23 -2.61
CA ILE A 160 -15.64 17.27 -3.12
C ILE A 160 -15.30 17.07 -4.61
N THR A 161 -15.51 15.86 -5.17
CA THR A 161 -15.32 15.55 -6.60
C THR A 161 -16.61 15.63 -7.37
#